data_3a5288488c3a10fa46e797d684a76215
#
_entry.id   3a5288488c3a10fa46e797d684a76215
#
_cell.length_a   1.000
_cell.length_b   1.000
_cell.length_c   1.000
_cell.angle_alpha   90.00
_cell.angle_beta   90.00
_cell.angle_gamma   90.00
#
_symmetry.space_group_name_H-M   'P 1'
#
loop_
_entity.id
_entity.type
_entity.pdbx_description
1 polymer ?
#
loop_
_entity_poly.entity_id
_entity_poly.type
_entity_poly.pdbx_seq_one_letter_code
_entity_poly.pdbx_strand_id
1 'polypeptide(L)'
;MTKAYSIRIYGRVFNVGVRRYAHRYGLQCNLTGYVENDHADGCVHIEAEGEEKDLNRFTLLCGEGTPYSYITDMKIETVEPTGKYDDFQEIR
;
A
#
# COMPACT_ATOMS: atom_id res chain seq x y z
N MET A 1 -7.34 -10.43 14.90
CA MET A 1 -7.97 -9.10 15.04
C MET A 1 -7.55 -8.21 13.88
N THR A 2 -8.51 -7.58 13.27
CA THR A 2 -8.24 -6.73 12.10
C THR A 2 -7.62 -5.41 12.53
N LYS A 3 -6.55 -5.03 11.83
CA LYS A 3 -5.89 -3.73 11.98
C LYS A 3 -5.95 -3.00 10.65
N ALA A 4 -5.58 -1.73 10.65
CA ALA A 4 -5.54 -0.94 9.42
C ALA A 4 -4.33 -0.01 9.41
N TYR A 5 -3.69 0.09 8.24
CA TYR A 5 -2.57 1.00 8.01
C TYR A 5 -2.93 1.95 6.88
N SER A 6 -2.57 3.22 7.08
CA SER A 6 -2.54 4.22 6.00
C SER A 6 -1.07 4.42 5.64
N ILE A 7 -0.74 4.20 4.36
CA ILE A 7 0.66 4.15 3.92
C ILE A 7 0.85 5.16 2.79
N ARG A 8 1.96 5.91 2.84
CA ARG A 8 2.34 6.82 1.76
C ARG A 8 3.78 6.55 1.38
N ILE A 9 4.01 6.30 0.09
CA ILE A 9 5.33 5.93 -0.45
C ILE A 9 5.79 7.05 -1.36
N TYR A 10 6.96 7.64 -1.05
CA TYR A 10 7.51 8.80 -1.75
C TYR A 10 8.78 8.41 -2.52
N GLY A 11 9.09 9.18 -3.52
CA GLY A 11 10.28 9.01 -4.34
C GLY A 11 9.93 8.90 -5.81
N ARG A 12 10.74 8.15 -6.56
CA ARG A 12 10.41 7.82 -7.94
C ARG A 12 9.45 6.65 -7.92
N VAL A 13 8.15 6.95 -7.82
CA VAL A 13 7.12 5.93 -7.59
C VAL A 13 6.01 5.94 -8.65
N PHE A 14 5.96 6.97 -9.52
CA PHE A 14 4.96 7.05 -10.58
C PHE A 14 5.52 6.48 -11.88
N ASN A 15 4.68 5.76 -12.62
CA ASN A 15 5.02 5.17 -13.92
C ASN A 15 6.17 4.17 -13.87
N VAL A 16 6.41 3.59 -12.70
CA VAL A 16 7.47 2.60 -12.48
C VAL A 16 6.92 1.32 -11.84
N GLY A 17 5.59 1.18 -11.80
CA GLY A 17 4.94 -0.06 -11.37
C GLY A 17 4.70 -0.22 -9.88
N VAL A 18 4.97 0.80 -9.05
CA VAL A 18 4.79 0.67 -7.60
C VAL A 18 3.34 0.39 -7.25
N ARG A 19 2.39 1.12 -7.87
CA ARG A 19 0.96 0.90 -7.61
C ARG A 19 0.54 -0.53 -7.97
N ARG A 20 1.01 -1.04 -9.11
CA ARG A 20 0.70 -2.40 -9.54
C ARG A 20 1.28 -3.45 -8.61
N TYR A 21 2.54 -3.28 -8.21
CA TYR A 21 3.19 -4.21 -7.28
C TYR A 21 2.48 -4.22 -5.93
N ALA A 22 2.12 -3.03 -5.42
CA ALA A 22 1.40 -2.94 -4.16
C ALA A 22 0.05 -3.66 -4.24
N HIS A 23 -0.64 -3.54 -5.36
CA HIS A 23 -1.90 -4.25 -5.56
C HIS A 23 -1.70 -5.76 -5.47
N ARG A 24 -0.69 -6.29 -6.14
CA ARG A 24 -0.38 -7.72 -6.09
C ARG A 24 -0.04 -8.17 -4.68
N TYR A 25 0.77 -7.40 -3.98
CA TYR A 25 1.17 -7.73 -2.61
C TYR A 25 -0.02 -7.70 -1.67
N GLY A 26 -0.94 -6.75 -1.85
CA GLY A 26 -2.16 -6.71 -1.05
C GLY A 26 -2.98 -7.98 -1.20
N LEU A 27 -3.11 -8.47 -2.43
CA LEU A 27 -3.81 -9.73 -2.69
C LEU A 27 -3.07 -10.92 -2.08
N GLN A 28 -1.75 -10.98 -2.22
CA GLN A 28 -0.96 -12.06 -1.66
C GLN A 28 -1.03 -12.11 -0.14
N CYS A 29 -1.14 -10.97 0.49
CA CYS A 29 -1.16 -10.86 1.94
C CYS A 29 -2.59 -10.92 2.51
N ASN A 30 -3.59 -11.24 1.70
CA ASN A 30 -4.98 -11.36 2.14
C ASN A 30 -5.53 -10.07 2.74
N LEU A 31 -5.11 -8.92 2.20
CA LEU A 31 -5.57 -7.63 2.69
C LEU A 31 -6.76 -7.13 1.90
N THR A 32 -7.50 -6.21 2.51
CA THR A 32 -8.53 -5.44 1.82
C THR A 32 -8.13 -3.97 1.86
N GLY A 33 -8.67 -3.17 0.93
CA GLY A 33 -8.35 -1.76 0.83
C GLY A 33 -8.09 -1.32 -0.60
N TYR A 34 -7.16 -0.36 -0.77
CA TYR A 34 -6.85 0.11 -2.11
C TYR A 34 -5.47 0.76 -2.17
N VAL A 35 -4.97 0.90 -3.40
CA VAL A 35 -3.76 1.65 -3.70
C VAL A 35 -4.06 2.61 -4.85
N GLU A 36 -3.57 3.84 -4.75
CA GLU A 36 -3.76 4.87 -5.77
C GLU A 36 -2.52 5.74 -5.89
N ASN A 37 -2.35 6.39 -7.03
CA ASN A 37 -1.37 7.45 -7.18
C ASN A 37 -2.00 8.75 -6.70
N ASP A 38 -1.44 9.35 -5.66
CA ASP A 38 -1.88 10.64 -5.14
C ASP A 38 -0.96 11.72 -5.70
N HIS A 39 -1.34 12.27 -6.85
CA HIS A 39 -0.50 13.28 -7.53
C HIS A 39 -0.44 14.60 -6.76
N ALA A 40 -1.47 14.91 -5.99
CA ALA A 40 -1.48 16.14 -5.21
C ALA A 40 -0.42 16.11 -4.11
N ASP A 41 -0.20 14.94 -3.49
CA ASP A 41 0.79 14.76 -2.44
C ASP A 41 2.10 14.16 -2.96
N GLY A 42 2.14 13.76 -4.22
CA GLY A 42 3.35 13.20 -4.84
C GLY A 42 3.73 11.84 -4.31
N CYS A 43 2.77 11.00 -3.96
CA CYS A 43 3.06 9.69 -3.38
C CYS A 43 2.12 8.61 -3.92
N VAL A 44 2.49 7.36 -3.68
CA VAL A 44 1.56 6.25 -3.81
C VAL A 44 0.89 6.08 -2.45
N HIS A 45 -0.43 6.17 -2.42
CA HIS A 45 -1.22 6.12 -1.20
C HIS A 45 -1.96 4.80 -1.10
N ILE A 46 -1.89 4.17 0.07
CA ILE A 46 -2.48 2.85 0.31
C ILE A 46 -3.30 2.91 1.60
N GLU A 47 -4.53 2.39 1.55
CA GLU A 47 -5.29 2.06 2.75
C GLU A 47 -5.44 0.55 2.77
N ALA A 48 -4.97 -0.10 3.85
CA ALA A 48 -4.94 -1.55 3.92
C ALA A 48 -5.45 -2.03 5.27
N GLU A 49 -6.28 -3.08 5.23
CA GLU A 49 -6.85 -3.69 6.44
C GLU A 49 -6.63 -5.20 6.39
N GLY A 50 -6.34 -5.77 7.55
CA GLY A 50 -6.13 -7.21 7.69
C GLY A 50 -5.48 -7.55 9.01
N GLU A 51 -4.92 -8.77 9.11
CA GLU A 51 -4.18 -9.18 10.28
C GLU A 51 -2.86 -8.44 10.37
N GLU A 52 -2.42 -8.13 11.57
CA GLU A 52 -1.21 -7.35 11.77
C GLU A 52 0.02 -7.99 11.11
N LYS A 53 0.15 -9.32 11.22
CA LYS A 53 1.27 -10.03 10.59
C LYS A 53 1.26 -9.86 9.08
N ASP A 54 0.09 -9.85 8.46
CA ASP A 54 -0.06 -9.70 7.02
C ASP A 54 0.23 -8.26 6.59
N LEU A 55 -0.22 -7.29 7.38
CA LEU A 55 0.09 -5.88 7.14
C LEU A 55 1.59 -5.62 7.22
N ASN A 56 2.26 -6.19 8.21
CA ASN A 56 3.70 -6.00 8.37
C ASN A 56 4.47 -6.63 7.22
N ARG A 57 4.06 -7.80 6.77
CA ARG A 57 4.67 -8.43 5.59
C ARG A 57 4.46 -7.56 4.35
N PHE A 58 3.26 -7.04 4.19
CA PHE A 58 2.91 -6.17 3.07
C PHE A 58 3.80 -4.93 3.03
N THR A 59 4.01 -4.28 4.19
CA THR A 59 4.84 -3.07 4.22
C THR A 59 6.29 -3.36 3.85
N LEU A 60 6.82 -4.52 4.27
CA LEU A 60 8.16 -4.91 3.87
C LEU A 60 8.27 -5.11 2.36
N LEU A 61 7.29 -5.79 1.77
CA LEU A 61 7.27 -6.00 0.32
C LEU A 61 7.17 -4.69 -0.44
N CYS A 62 6.28 -3.80 0.00
CA CYS A 62 6.13 -2.49 -0.66
C CYS A 62 7.40 -1.65 -0.56
N GLY A 63 8.11 -1.74 0.55
CA GLY A 63 9.35 -1.01 0.75
C GLY A 63 10.48 -1.44 -0.17
N GLU A 64 10.42 -2.66 -0.71
CA GLU A 64 11.39 -3.13 -1.70
C GLU A 64 11.22 -2.44 -3.05
N GLY A 65 10.02 -1.93 -3.33
CA GLY A 65 9.75 -1.23 -4.58
C GLY A 65 9.73 -2.14 -5.79
N THR A 66 10.05 -1.56 -6.94
CA THR A 66 10.14 -2.27 -8.24
C THR A 66 11.55 -2.06 -8.80
N PRO A 67 11.93 -2.82 -9.86
CA PRO A 67 13.23 -2.61 -10.49
C PRO A 67 13.45 -1.19 -11.02
N TYR A 68 12.36 -0.44 -11.27
CA TYR A 68 12.43 0.89 -11.86
C TYR A 68 12.13 2.02 -10.86
N SER A 69 11.76 1.67 -9.62
CA SER A 69 11.40 2.65 -8.63
C SER A 69 12.60 3.03 -7.76
N TYR A 70 12.47 4.17 -7.07
CA TYR A 70 13.43 4.58 -6.07
C TYR A 70 12.64 5.21 -4.90
N ILE A 71 12.55 4.48 -3.81
CA ILE A 71 11.76 4.91 -2.65
C ILE A 71 12.65 5.70 -1.71
N THR A 72 12.29 6.97 -1.47
CA THR A 72 13.04 7.84 -0.57
C THR A 72 12.46 7.89 0.83
N ASP A 73 11.16 7.62 0.97
CA ASP A 73 10.50 7.65 2.27
C ASP A 73 9.22 6.83 2.21
N MET A 74 8.83 6.28 3.34
CA MET A 74 7.60 5.51 3.46
C MET A 74 7.00 5.80 4.82
N LYS A 75 5.81 6.42 4.82
CA LYS A 75 5.12 6.77 6.06
C LYS A 75 4.02 5.77 6.30
N ILE A 76 3.99 5.19 7.49
CA ILE A 76 2.99 4.21 7.89
C ILE A 76 2.30 4.71 9.15
N GLU A 77 0.99 4.83 9.08
CA GLU A 77 0.18 5.26 10.21
C GLU A 77 -0.84 4.18 10.53
N THR A 78 -0.94 3.80 11.80
CA THR A 78 -1.98 2.89 12.24
C THR A 78 -3.28 3.68 12.39
N VAL A 79 -4.33 3.22 11.74
CA VAL A 79 -5.65 3.87 11.78
C VAL A 79 -6.72 2.86 12.18
N GLU A 80 -7.91 3.33 12.45
CA GLU A 80 -9.02 2.44 12.80
C GLU A 80 -9.49 1.69 11.56
N PRO A 81 -9.68 0.35 11.66
CA PRO A 81 -10.26 -0.40 10.54
C PRO A 81 -11.70 0.01 10.32
N THR A 82 -12.09 0.11 9.05
CA THR A 82 -13.45 0.51 8.69
C THR A 82 -14.37 -0.67 8.40
N GLY A 83 -13.78 -1.81 7.98
CA GLY A 83 -14.53 -2.99 7.58
C GLY A 83 -15.32 -2.80 6.29
N LYS A 84 -15.11 -1.72 5.55
CA LYS A 84 -15.92 -1.39 4.38
C LYS A 84 -15.38 -1.92 3.06
N TYR A 85 -14.17 -2.48 3.06
CA TYR A 85 -13.56 -2.98 1.83
C TYR A 85 -13.83 -4.47 1.68
N ASP A 86 -14.21 -4.88 0.46
CA ASP A 86 -14.47 -6.29 0.15
C ASP A 86 -13.27 -6.98 -0.49
N ASP A 87 -12.38 -6.19 -1.10
CA ASP A 87 -11.20 -6.72 -1.78
C ASP A 87 -10.09 -5.68 -1.72
N PHE A 88 -8.99 -5.92 -2.44
CA PHE A 88 -7.88 -4.97 -2.55
C PHE A 88 -7.83 -4.48 -4.00
N GLN A 89 -8.04 -3.19 -4.18
CA GLN A 89 -8.21 -2.60 -5.51
C GLN A 89 -7.05 -1.70 -5.89
N GLU A 90 -6.76 -1.67 -7.18
CA GLU A 90 -5.84 -0.71 -7.78
C GLU A 90 -6.70 0.38 -8.41
N ILE A 91 -6.59 1.60 -7.90
CA ILE A 91 -7.37 2.74 -8.37
C ILE A 91 -6.54 3.52 -9.38
N ARG A 92 -7.13 3.75 -10.52
CA ARG A 92 -6.47 4.48 -11.61
C ARG A 92 -6.86 5.94 -11.65
#